data_1f667c5342456cfa892960258e0684d8
#
_entry.id   1f667c5342456cfa892960258e0684d8
#
_cell.length_a   1.000
_cell.length_b   1.000
_cell.length_c   1.000
_cell.angle_alpha   90.00
_cell.angle_beta   90.00
_cell.angle_gamma   90.00
#
_symmetry.space_group_name_H-M   'P 1'
#
loop_
_entity.id
_entity.type
_entity.pdbx_description
1 polymer ?
#
loop_
_entity_poly.entity_id
_entity_poly.type
_entity_poly.pdbx_seq_one_letter_code
_entity_poly.pdbx_strand_id
1 'polypeptide(L)'
;MKFLICGLGSIGRRHLRNLRALGQSDIILYRTHHATLPEEELAGLPVFTSLDEALAQKPDAVIISNPTAAHMSVALPASAAGCALFIEKPVSHTLTGMHELRTNLARSGKPVLVGYHFRFHPVLQQIKSLLASGELGEPLSLTAHWGEYLPDWHPWEDYRQSYAARADLGGGVVLTLSHPLDYLRWLAGEVDSVSAQMGQISPLELSVEDYAEINLGFHGGAAGHVHLDYFERPAAHWLEIIATNGFVRWVNASGSAEVYTVSTNSWQRLDPPAGFERNAMFLAEMAHFVRVCQGLEPSGCTLEDGIRALEIALAAHQSADQACRRIKLA
;
A
#
# COMPACT_ATOMS: atom_id res chain seq x y z
N MET A 1 24.11 5.61 -4.50
CA MET A 1 23.44 4.31 -4.73
C MET A 1 22.83 4.34 -6.12
N LYS A 2 22.93 3.23 -6.84
CA LYS A 2 22.28 3.07 -8.14
C LYS A 2 20.88 2.48 -7.96
N PHE A 3 19.88 3.16 -8.49
CA PHE A 3 18.46 2.74 -8.43
C PHE A 3 17.98 2.29 -9.81
N LEU A 4 17.29 1.15 -9.86
CA LEU A 4 16.51 0.71 -11.01
C LEU A 4 15.03 0.94 -10.73
N ILE A 5 14.33 1.69 -11.59
CA ILE A 5 12.89 1.85 -11.50
C ILE A 5 12.22 0.99 -12.58
N CYS A 6 11.35 0.07 -12.16
CA CYS A 6 10.60 -0.83 -13.00
C CYS A 6 9.12 -0.41 -13.03
N GLY A 7 8.64 -0.01 -14.21
CA GLY A 7 7.30 0.57 -14.39
C GLY A 7 7.31 2.10 -14.24
N LEU A 8 6.88 2.79 -15.29
CA LEU A 8 6.94 4.27 -15.39
C LEU A 8 5.54 4.88 -15.66
N GLY A 9 4.54 4.29 -15.04
CA GLY A 9 3.24 4.91 -14.85
C GLY A 9 3.28 6.06 -13.84
N SER A 10 2.14 6.56 -13.41
CA SER A 10 2.04 7.73 -12.51
C SER A 10 2.83 7.55 -11.21
N ILE A 11 2.77 6.36 -10.59
CA ILE A 11 3.49 6.10 -9.33
C ILE A 11 5.00 5.92 -9.54
N GLY A 12 5.45 5.23 -10.58
CA GLY A 12 6.88 5.09 -10.85
C GLY A 12 7.56 6.42 -11.16
N ARG A 13 6.87 7.33 -11.86
CA ARG A 13 7.36 8.70 -12.09
C ARG A 13 7.37 9.53 -10.80
N ARG A 14 6.42 9.32 -9.90
CA ARG A 14 6.45 9.93 -8.56
C ARG A 14 7.70 9.49 -7.80
N HIS A 15 8.00 8.20 -7.80
CA HIS A 15 9.22 7.68 -7.16
C HIS A 15 10.50 8.24 -7.80
N LEU A 16 10.53 8.39 -9.13
CA LEU A 16 11.64 9.05 -9.82
C LEU A 16 11.85 10.50 -9.32
N ARG A 17 10.77 11.28 -9.26
CA ARG A 17 10.81 12.67 -8.76
C ARG A 17 11.25 12.72 -7.29
N ASN A 18 10.73 11.83 -6.46
CA ASN A 18 11.08 11.75 -5.04
C ASN A 18 12.54 11.35 -4.83
N LEU A 19 13.07 10.37 -5.58
CA LEU A 19 14.51 10.05 -5.54
C LEU A 19 15.38 11.24 -5.91
N ARG A 20 15.04 11.96 -6.99
CA ARG A 20 15.74 13.17 -7.40
C ARG A 20 15.69 14.26 -6.33
N ALA A 21 14.54 14.48 -5.71
CA ALA A 21 14.37 15.43 -4.61
C ALA A 21 15.21 15.05 -3.38
N LEU A 22 15.51 13.76 -3.18
CA LEU A 22 16.40 13.24 -2.14
C LEU A 22 17.87 13.20 -2.57
N GLY A 23 18.23 13.84 -3.70
CA GLY A 23 19.60 13.91 -4.19
C GLY A 23 20.14 12.63 -4.82
N GLN A 24 19.29 11.64 -5.10
CA GLN A 24 19.69 10.42 -5.79
C GLN A 24 19.71 10.67 -7.31
N SER A 25 20.87 10.53 -7.95
CA SER A 25 21.05 10.85 -9.38
C SER A 25 21.44 9.65 -10.23
N ASP A 26 21.98 8.57 -9.65
CA ASP A 26 22.34 7.35 -10.38
C ASP A 26 21.09 6.46 -10.50
N ILE A 27 20.26 6.77 -11.51
CA ILE A 27 18.97 6.14 -11.75
C ILE A 27 18.94 5.58 -13.17
N ILE A 28 18.57 4.32 -13.29
CA ILE A 28 18.31 3.64 -14.57
C ILE A 28 16.85 3.15 -14.58
N LEU A 29 16.31 2.95 -15.76
CA LEU A 29 14.91 2.65 -15.97
C LEU A 29 14.71 1.33 -16.73
N TYR A 30 13.73 0.51 -16.28
CA TYR A 30 13.24 -0.62 -17.05
C TYR A 30 11.78 -0.38 -17.43
N ARG A 31 11.46 -0.48 -18.71
CA ARG A 31 10.09 -0.27 -19.24
C ARG A 31 9.80 -1.12 -20.47
N THR A 32 8.52 -1.46 -20.65
CA THR A 32 8.01 -2.21 -21.78
C THR A 32 7.29 -1.34 -22.83
N HIS A 33 7.38 0.00 -22.70
CA HIS A 33 6.77 1.00 -23.60
C HIS A 33 5.22 0.97 -23.69
N HIS A 34 4.53 0.43 -22.68
CA HIS A 34 3.05 0.46 -22.61
C HIS A 34 2.49 1.66 -21.84
N ALA A 35 3.34 2.54 -21.29
CA ALA A 35 2.89 3.72 -20.55
C ALA A 35 2.46 4.83 -21.52
N THR A 36 1.33 5.48 -21.24
CA THR A 36 0.72 6.55 -22.06
C THR A 36 1.23 7.95 -21.71
N LEU A 37 2.01 8.09 -20.62
CA LEU A 37 2.52 9.39 -20.15
C LEU A 37 3.68 9.92 -21.01
N PRO A 38 3.82 11.27 -21.16
CA PRO A 38 4.88 11.91 -21.93
C PRO A 38 6.29 11.49 -21.50
N GLU A 39 7.26 11.48 -22.42
CA GLU A 39 8.61 10.94 -22.19
C GLU A 39 9.65 11.98 -21.76
N GLU A 40 9.33 13.26 -21.80
CA GLU A 40 10.26 14.36 -21.52
C GLU A 40 10.90 14.27 -20.14
N GLU A 41 10.12 13.79 -19.15
CA GLU A 41 10.61 13.61 -17.77
C GLU A 41 11.71 12.54 -17.65
N LEU A 42 11.77 11.61 -18.59
CA LEU A 42 12.71 10.50 -18.63
C LEU A 42 13.98 10.82 -19.42
N ALA A 43 14.02 11.99 -20.07
CA ALA A 43 15.13 12.39 -20.92
C ALA A 43 16.47 12.36 -20.16
N GLY A 44 17.48 11.79 -20.81
CA GLY A 44 18.83 11.69 -20.25
C GLY A 44 19.06 10.55 -19.26
N LEU A 45 18.03 9.75 -18.92
CA LEU A 45 18.19 8.56 -18.11
C LEU A 45 18.43 7.32 -19.00
N PRO A 46 19.31 6.38 -18.61
CA PRO A 46 19.45 5.10 -19.29
C PRO A 46 18.15 4.29 -19.19
N VAL A 47 17.62 3.84 -20.33
CA VAL A 47 16.41 3.05 -20.42
C VAL A 47 16.72 1.67 -20.99
N PHE A 48 16.25 0.62 -20.31
CA PHE A 48 16.37 -0.76 -20.72
C PHE A 48 14.98 -1.35 -21.01
N THR A 49 14.90 -2.23 -22.02
CA THR A 49 13.69 -2.99 -22.36
C THR A 49 13.81 -4.45 -21.97
N SER A 50 15.01 -4.88 -21.56
CA SER A 50 15.28 -6.18 -20.95
C SER A 50 15.59 -5.99 -19.46
N LEU A 51 14.92 -6.74 -18.60
CA LEU A 51 15.18 -6.73 -17.15
C LEU A 51 16.59 -7.28 -16.86
N ASP A 52 17.03 -8.31 -17.56
CA ASP A 52 18.35 -8.90 -17.38
C ASP A 52 19.47 -7.90 -17.71
N GLU A 53 19.31 -7.12 -18.78
CA GLU A 53 20.27 -6.07 -19.15
C GLU A 53 20.30 -4.94 -18.09
N ALA A 54 19.12 -4.58 -17.55
CA ALA A 54 19.02 -3.60 -16.48
C ALA A 54 19.68 -4.09 -15.18
N LEU A 55 19.46 -5.35 -14.78
CA LEU A 55 20.08 -5.96 -13.60
C LEU A 55 21.58 -6.18 -13.79
N ALA A 56 22.06 -6.42 -15.02
CA ALA A 56 23.48 -6.50 -15.33
C ALA A 56 24.23 -5.17 -15.04
N GLN A 57 23.51 -4.03 -14.94
CA GLN A 57 24.07 -2.75 -14.50
C GLN A 57 24.35 -2.70 -12.98
N LYS A 58 24.04 -3.77 -12.24
CA LYS A 58 24.24 -3.95 -10.80
C LYS A 58 23.62 -2.83 -9.96
N PRO A 59 22.30 -2.60 -10.05
CA PRO A 59 21.63 -1.64 -9.16
C PRO A 59 21.74 -2.09 -7.70
N ASP A 60 21.92 -1.14 -6.79
CA ASP A 60 21.89 -1.39 -5.35
C ASP A 60 20.46 -1.67 -4.87
N ALA A 61 19.49 -1.00 -5.50
CA ALA A 61 18.08 -1.08 -5.14
C ALA A 61 17.18 -1.05 -6.38
N VAL A 62 16.06 -1.77 -6.31
CA VAL A 62 15.03 -1.84 -7.37
C VAL A 62 13.71 -1.35 -6.82
N ILE A 63 13.09 -0.38 -7.51
CA ILE A 63 11.75 0.12 -7.23
C ILE A 63 10.79 -0.54 -8.23
N ILE A 64 9.86 -1.33 -7.70
CA ILE A 64 8.90 -2.12 -8.46
C ILE A 64 7.56 -1.41 -8.41
N SER A 65 7.17 -0.78 -9.53
CA SER A 65 5.98 0.07 -9.66
C SER A 65 5.20 -0.19 -10.97
N ASN A 66 5.40 -1.37 -11.55
CA ASN A 66 4.60 -1.92 -12.64
C ASN A 66 3.23 -2.41 -12.11
N PRO A 67 2.27 -2.84 -12.96
CA PRO A 67 1.01 -3.40 -12.49
C PRO A 67 1.22 -4.58 -11.52
N THR A 68 0.34 -4.73 -10.54
CA THR A 68 0.45 -5.67 -9.43
C THR A 68 0.76 -7.10 -9.87
N ALA A 69 0.13 -7.58 -10.95
CA ALA A 69 0.36 -8.92 -11.49
C ALA A 69 1.81 -9.14 -11.97
N ALA A 70 2.54 -8.09 -12.29
CA ALA A 70 3.91 -8.16 -12.76
C ALA A 70 4.97 -7.93 -11.65
N HIS A 71 4.57 -7.69 -10.39
CA HIS A 71 5.53 -7.44 -9.31
C HIS A 71 6.53 -8.59 -9.14
N MET A 72 6.04 -9.83 -9.09
CA MET A 72 6.90 -10.99 -8.85
C MET A 72 7.85 -11.29 -10.01
N SER A 73 7.48 -10.97 -11.25
CA SER A 73 8.36 -11.15 -12.41
C SER A 73 9.60 -10.25 -12.36
N VAL A 74 9.55 -9.17 -11.57
CA VAL A 74 10.68 -8.28 -11.31
C VAL A 74 11.34 -8.58 -9.96
N ALA A 75 10.54 -8.80 -8.91
CA ALA A 75 11.05 -8.99 -7.54
C ALA A 75 11.94 -10.23 -7.42
N LEU A 76 11.57 -11.34 -8.06
CA LEU A 76 12.35 -12.58 -7.98
C LEU A 76 13.74 -12.43 -8.63
N PRO A 77 13.88 -11.99 -9.89
CA PRO A 77 15.21 -11.79 -10.47
C PRO A 77 16.02 -10.71 -9.73
N ALA A 78 15.40 -9.62 -9.29
CA ALA A 78 16.08 -8.55 -8.58
C ALA A 78 16.60 -9.01 -7.19
N SER A 79 15.80 -9.80 -6.45
CA SER A 79 16.22 -10.40 -5.17
C SER A 79 17.33 -11.42 -5.36
N ALA A 80 17.26 -12.24 -6.42
CA ALA A 80 18.32 -13.19 -6.77
C ALA A 80 19.64 -12.51 -7.13
N ALA A 81 19.57 -11.33 -7.78
CA ALA A 81 20.72 -10.46 -8.08
C ALA A 81 21.28 -9.73 -6.84
N GLY A 82 20.64 -9.85 -5.67
CA GLY A 82 21.10 -9.24 -4.42
C GLY A 82 20.79 -7.76 -4.30
N CYS A 83 19.72 -7.28 -4.91
CA CYS A 83 19.24 -5.91 -4.78
C CYS A 83 18.35 -5.73 -3.55
N ALA A 84 18.39 -4.55 -2.92
CA ALA A 84 17.32 -4.09 -2.03
C ALA A 84 16.06 -3.82 -2.83
N LEU A 85 14.86 -4.05 -2.25
CA LEU A 85 13.61 -3.91 -2.99
C LEU A 85 12.66 -2.90 -2.33
N PHE A 86 12.15 -1.98 -3.14
CA PHE A 86 10.91 -1.28 -2.87
C PHE A 86 9.82 -1.91 -3.74
N ILE A 87 8.79 -2.46 -3.14
CA ILE A 87 7.70 -3.09 -3.88
C ILE A 87 6.42 -2.31 -3.63
N GLU A 88 5.81 -1.74 -4.68
CA GLU A 88 4.51 -1.10 -4.56
C GLU A 88 3.44 -2.07 -4.03
N LYS A 89 2.48 -1.47 -3.35
CA LYS A 89 1.36 -2.22 -2.80
C LYS A 89 0.29 -2.58 -3.86
N PRO A 90 -0.40 -3.70 -3.67
CA PRO A 90 -0.05 -4.79 -2.76
C PRO A 90 1.22 -5.49 -3.25
N VAL A 91 1.89 -6.21 -2.39
CA VAL A 91 3.16 -6.88 -2.73
C VAL A 91 3.05 -7.80 -3.95
N SER A 92 1.88 -8.37 -4.19
CA SER A 92 1.47 -9.15 -5.37
C SER A 92 -0.06 -9.29 -5.40
N HIS A 93 -0.59 -9.95 -6.43
CA HIS A 93 -2.00 -10.37 -6.50
C HIS A 93 -2.22 -11.83 -6.09
N THR A 94 -1.16 -12.59 -5.84
CA THR A 94 -1.19 -13.98 -5.37
C THR A 94 -0.01 -14.24 -4.42
N LEU A 95 -0.03 -15.35 -3.68
CA LEU A 95 1.08 -15.78 -2.84
C LEU A 95 2.17 -16.54 -3.62
N THR A 96 2.00 -16.75 -4.92
CA THR A 96 2.98 -17.43 -5.77
C THR A 96 4.31 -16.65 -5.77
N GLY A 97 5.42 -17.38 -5.57
CA GLY A 97 6.77 -16.80 -5.55
C GLY A 97 7.18 -16.19 -4.20
N MET A 98 6.29 -16.04 -3.20
CA MET A 98 6.65 -15.44 -1.90
C MET A 98 7.69 -16.26 -1.14
N HIS A 99 7.61 -17.58 -1.20
CA HIS A 99 8.62 -18.45 -0.57
C HIS A 99 10.00 -18.27 -1.18
N GLU A 100 10.09 -18.21 -2.52
CA GLU A 100 11.34 -17.95 -3.24
C GLU A 100 11.89 -16.57 -2.92
N LEU A 101 11.03 -15.55 -2.92
CA LEU A 101 11.40 -14.17 -2.55
C LEU A 101 12.00 -14.12 -1.14
N ARG A 102 11.34 -14.73 -0.14
CA ARG A 102 11.86 -14.83 1.24
C ARG A 102 13.26 -15.51 1.25
N THR A 103 13.41 -16.61 0.51
CA THR A 103 14.67 -17.35 0.44
C THR A 103 15.80 -16.51 -0.15
N ASN A 104 15.54 -15.80 -1.25
CA ASN A 104 16.53 -14.93 -1.90
C ASN A 104 16.95 -13.78 -0.96
N LEU A 105 16.01 -13.15 -0.29
CA LEU A 105 16.26 -12.04 0.64
C LEU A 105 17.02 -12.52 1.89
N ALA A 106 16.65 -13.66 2.46
CA ALA A 106 17.37 -14.24 3.58
C ALA A 106 18.83 -14.55 3.23
N ARG A 107 19.07 -15.04 1.99
CA ARG A 107 20.42 -15.33 1.49
C ARG A 107 21.24 -14.07 1.26
N SER A 108 20.65 -13.00 0.72
CA SER A 108 21.35 -11.77 0.38
C SER A 108 21.49 -10.81 1.56
N GLY A 109 20.65 -10.92 2.59
CA GLY A 109 20.54 -9.97 3.68
C GLY A 109 20.04 -8.58 3.26
N LYS A 110 19.49 -8.46 2.05
CA LYS A 110 19.01 -7.17 1.52
C LYS A 110 17.64 -6.84 2.04
N PRO A 111 17.38 -5.57 2.36
CA PRO A 111 16.10 -5.12 2.90
C PRO A 111 15.02 -5.06 1.82
N VAL A 112 13.77 -5.12 2.29
CA VAL A 112 12.56 -4.83 1.51
C VAL A 112 11.75 -3.78 2.24
N LEU A 113 11.16 -2.85 1.48
CA LEU A 113 10.08 -1.97 1.92
C LEU A 113 8.88 -2.19 0.98
N VAL A 114 7.70 -2.46 1.55
CA VAL A 114 6.44 -2.51 0.79
C VAL A 114 5.75 -1.15 0.86
N GLY A 115 5.26 -0.65 -0.28
CA GLY A 115 4.82 0.72 -0.51
C GLY A 115 3.48 1.10 0.14
N TYR A 116 3.31 0.86 1.43
CA TYR A 116 2.14 1.30 2.21
C TYR A 116 2.38 2.70 2.77
N HIS A 117 2.31 3.72 1.92
CA HIS A 117 2.67 5.11 2.24
C HIS A 117 1.83 5.74 3.37
N PHE A 118 0.62 5.24 3.69
CA PHE A 118 -0.15 5.72 4.85
C PHE A 118 0.54 5.45 6.19
N ARG A 119 1.46 4.50 6.29
CA ARG A 119 2.32 4.33 7.48
C ARG A 119 3.22 5.54 7.73
N PHE A 120 3.42 6.39 6.70
CA PHE A 120 4.19 7.65 6.77
C PHE A 120 3.29 8.88 6.89
N HIS A 121 1.98 8.72 7.08
CA HIS A 121 1.08 9.83 7.38
C HIS A 121 1.29 10.32 8.82
N PRO A 122 1.65 11.60 9.04
CA PRO A 122 2.07 12.08 10.36
C PRO A 122 1.00 11.89 11.45
N VAL A 123 -0.27 12.08 11.11
CA VAL A 123 -1.37 11.90 12.08
C VAL A 123 -1.64 10.42 12.36
N LEU A 124 -1.54 9.53 11.35
CA LEU A 124 -1.67 8.08 11.60
C LEU A 124 -0.52 7.55 12.47
N GLN A 125 0.70 8.09 12.33
CA GLN A 125 1.82 7.77 13.23
C GLN A 125 1.56 8.24 14.67
N GLN A 126 0.95 9.43 14.85
CA GLN A 126 0.52 9.90 16.17
C GLN A 126 -0.54 8.99 16.77
N ILE A 127 -1.57 8.60 16.00
CA ILE A 127 -2.60 7.64 16.43
C ILE A 127 -1.94 6.31 16.86
N LYS A 128 -1.01 5.78 16.05
CA LYS A 128 -0.25 4.56 16.41
C LYS A 128 0.49 4.72 17.75
N SER A 129 1.11 5.87 17.98
CA SER A 129 1.82 6.16 19.22
C SER A 129 0.86 6.26 20.42
N LEU A 130 -0.31 6.89 20.26
CA LEU A 130 -1.34 6.97 21.30
C LEU A 130 -1.91 5.59 21.67
N LEU A 131 -2.14 4.72 20.69
CA LEU A 131 -2.55 3.34 20.96
C LEU A 131 -1.44 2.55 21.68
N ALA A 132 -0.19 2.70 21.23
CA ALA A 132 0.96 2.01 21.82
C ALA A 132 1.30 2.50 23.25
N SER A 133 0.99 3.75 23.59
CA SER A 133 1.18 4.28 24.96
C SER A 133 0.17 3.74 25.97
N GLY A 134 -0.94 3.13 25.48
CA GLY A 134 -2.05 2.70 26.33
C GLY A 134 -2.97 3.82 26.82
N GLU A 135 -2.76 5.07 26.40
CA GLU A 135 -3.59 6.21 26.81
C GLU A 135 -5.06 6.02 26.41
N LEU A 136 -5.30 5.47 25.22
CA LEU A 136 -6.63 5.16 24.73
C LEU A 136 -7.16 3.79 25.18
N GLY A 137 -6.33 3.00 25.89
CA GLY A 137 -6.63 1.61 26.25
C GLY A 137 -6.59 0.67 25.04
N GLU A 138 -7.25 -0.48 25.17
CA GLU A 138 -7.26 -1.51 24.12
C GLU A 138 -8.25 -1.16 23.00
N PRO A 139 -7.90 -1.30 21.72
CA PRO A 139 -8.84 -1.20 20.61
C PRO A 139 -9.96 -2.25 20.73
N LEU A 140 -11.21 -1.82 20.58
CA LEU A 140 -12.39 -2.68 20.60
C LEU A 140 -13.00 -2.84 19.22
N SER A 141 -13.11 -1.73 18.48
CA SER A 141 -13.67 -1.70 17.12
C SER A 141 -12.93 -0.70 16.25
N LEU A 142 -12.64 -1.09 15.01
CA LEU A 142 -12.02 -0.25 14.01
C LEU A 142 -12.86 -0.28 12.74
N THR A 143 -13.20 0.89 12.22
CA THR A 143 -13.93 1.01 10.95
C THR A 143 -13.14 1.87 9.99
N ALA A 144 -12.85 1.35 8.81
CA ALA A 144 -12.23 2.08 7.73
C ALA A 144 -13.15 2.11 6.51
N HIS A 145 -13.22 3.27 5.89
CA HIS A 145 -14.00 3.49 4.69
C HIS A 145 -13.11 4.15 3.63
N TRP A 146 -13.13 3.62 2.41
CA TRP A 146 -12.47 4.26 1.28
C TRP A 146 -13.26 4.02 -0.01
N GLY A 147 -13.95 5.06 -0.45
CA GLY A 147 -14.64 5.10 -1.72
C GLY A 147 -14.10 6.22 -2.61
N GLU A 148 -13.89 5.93 -3.87
CA GLU A 148 -13.46 6.90 -4.90
C GLU A 148 -14.08 6.54 -6.25
N TYR A 149 -14.39 7.55 -7.07
CA TYR A 149 -14.90 7.31 -8.41
C TYR A 149 -13.75 6.99 -9.38
N LEU A 150 -13.59 5.72 -9.75
CA LEU A 150 -12.48 5.24 -10.58
C LEU A 150 -12.27 6.05 -11.88
N PRO A 151 -13.30 6.45 -12.64
CA PRO A 151 -13.10 7.26 -13.84
C PRO A 151 -12.44 8.64 -13.60
N ASP A 152 -12.52 9.18 -12.39
CA ASP A 152 -11.92 10.48 -12.05
C ASP A 152 -10.42 10.40 -11.72
N TRP A 153 -9.85 9.18 -11.58
CA TRP A 153 -8.42 9.04 -11.23
C TRP A 153 -7.49 9.51 -12.33
N HIS A 154 -7.85 9.21 -13.60
CA HIS A 154 -7.10 9.56 -14.79
C HIS A 154 -8.08 9.98 -15.90
N PRO A 155 -8.64 11.22 -15.86
CA PRO A 155 -9.68 11.64 -16.79
C PRO A 155 -9.27 11.66 -18.27
N TRP A 156 -7.96 11.58 -18.55
CA TRP A 156 -7.38 11.53 -19.88
C TRP A 156 -7.25 10.11 -20.45
N GLU A 157 -7.58 9.07 -19.68
CA GLU A 157 -7.50 7.66 -20.06
C GLU A 157 -8.87 6.99 -19.94
N ASP A 158 -9.09 5.94 -20.72
CA ASP A 158 -10.21 5.05 -20.48
C ASP A 158 -9.94 4.23 -19.21
N TYR A 159 -10.66 4.49 -18.12
CA TYR A 159 -10.49 3.81 -16.84
C TYR A 159 -10.55 2.29 -16.96
N ARG A 160 -11.30 1.74 -17.96
CA ARG A 160 -11.44 0.28 -18.20
C ARG A 160 -10.12 -0.35 -18.65
N GLN A 161 -9.18 0.45 -19.16
CA GLN A 161 -7.84 -0.01 -19.54
C GLN A 161 -6.83 0.11 -18.40
N SER A 162 -7.19 0.80 -17.32
CA SER A 162 -6.32 0.94 -16.16
C SER A 162 -6.10 -0.42 -15.47
N TYR A 163 -4.97 -0.58 -14.77
CA TYR A 163 -4.70 -1.81 -14.01
C TYR A 163 -5.78 -2.07 -12.96
N ALA A 164 -6.34 -1.01 -12.37
CA ALA A 164 -7.36 -1.09 -11.32
C ALA A 164 -8.65 -1.77 -11.80
N ALA A 165 -8.98 -1.63 -13.08
CA ALA A 165 -10.19 -2.18 -13.70
C ALA A 165 -10.00 -3.61 -14.25
N ARG A 166 -8.77 -4.16 -14.24
CA ARG A 166 -8.42 -5.37 -14.98
C ARG A 166 -7.91 -6.48 -14.08
N ALA A 167 -8.60 -7.64 -14.11
CA ALA A 167 -8.21 -8.83 -13.34
C ALA A 167 -6.84 -9.37 -13.75
N ASP A 168 -6.50 -9.36 -15.06
CA ASP A 168 -5.21 -9.86 -15.58
C ASP A 168 -4.02 -9.00 -15.15
N LEU A 169 -4.25 -7.77 -14.68
CA LEU A 169 -3.23 -6.88 -14.14
C LEU A 169 -3.19 -6.85 -12.59
N GLY A 170 -4.03 -7.66 -11.94
CA GLY A 170 -4.14 -7.71 -10.48
C GLY A 170 -4.93 -6.52 -9.92
N GLY A 171 -5.94 -6.05 -10.67
CA GLY A 171 -6.88 -5.01 -10.25
C GLY A 171 -7.96 -5.52 -9.30
N GLY A 172 -9.01 -4.72 -9.14
CA GLY A 172 -10.09 -4.92 -8.19
C GLY A 172 -9.98 -3.98 -6.99
N VAL A 173 -11.13 -3.62 -6.43
CA VAL A 173 -11.18 -2.61 -5.36
C VAL A 173 -10.40 -3.05 -4.12
N VAL A 174 -10.43 -4.34 -3.80
CA VAL A 174 -9.75 -4.88 -2.60
C VAL A 174 -8.23 -4.78 -2.72
N LEU A 175 -7.66 -5.19 -3.85
CA LEU A 175 -6.21 -5.13 -4.08
C LEU A 175 -5.74 -3.68 -4.31
N THR A 176 -6.52 -2.90 -5.05
CA THR A 176 -6.13 -1.52 -5.40
C THR A 176 -6.21 -0.58 -4.21
N LEU A 177 -7.29 -0.65 -3.42
CA LEU A 177 -7.48 0.16 -2.22
C LEU A 177 -7.06 -0.57 -0.93
N SER A 178 -6.04 -1.42 -0.98
CA SER A 178 -5.63 -2.32 0.11
C SER A 178 -5.02 -1.64 1.35
N HIS A 179 -4.79 -0.33 1.34
CA HIS A 179 -4.22 0.39 2.49
C HIS A 179 -5.00 0.22 3.80
N PRO A 180 -6.37 0.20 3.82
CA PRO A 180 -7.13 -0.09 5.03
C PRO A 180 -6.79 -1.43 5.66
N LEU A 181 -6.53 -2.47 4.86
CA LEU A 181 -6.14 -3.79 5.36
C LEU A 181 -4.77 -3.76 6.05
N ASP A 182 -3.85 -2.94 5.53
CA ASP A 182 -2.53 -2.75 6.11
C ASP A 182 -2.59 -1.89 7.39
N TYR A 183 -3.19 -0.68 7.32
CA TYR A 183 -3.10 0.21 8.47
C TYR A 183 -3.97 -0.25 9.64
N LEU A 184 -5.10 -0.96 9.42
CA LEU A 184 -5.87 -1.54 10.52
C LEU A 184 -5.05 -2.62 11.25
N ARG A 185 -4.37 -3.52 10.48
CA ARG A 185 -3.44 -4.50 11.06
C ARG A 185 -2.28 -3.81 11.78
N TRP A 186 -1.68 -2.79 11.18
CA TRP A 186 -0.58 -2.02 11.78
C TRP A 186 -0.98 -1.34 13.09
N LEU A 187 -2.23 -0.84 13.20
CA LEU A 187 -2.74 -0.15 14.39
C LEU A 187 -3.18 -1.11 15.48
N ALA A 188 -3.92 -2.18 15.15
CA ALA A 188 -4.61 -3.05 16.10
C ALA A 188 -3.97 -4.46 16.28
N GLY A 189 -2.94 -4.78 15.50
CA GLY A 189 -2.27 -6.08 15.58
C GLY A 189 -2.76 -7.08 14.52
N GLU A 190 -2.39 -8.35 14.67
CA GLU A 190 -2.63 -9.39 13.67
C GLU A 190 -4.12 -9.73 13.52
N VAL A 191 -4.52 -9.92 12.26
CA VAL A 191 -5.87 -10.40 11.90
C VAL A 191 -5.87 -11.94 11.93
N ASP A 192 -6.84 -12.53 12.63
CA ASP A 192 -7.01 -13.97 12.73
C ASP A 192 -8.08 -14.52 11.79
N SER A 193 -9.02 -13.67 11.37
CA SER A 193 -10.13 -14.11 10.53
C SER A 193 -10.74 -13.00 9.70
N VAL A 194 -11.28 -13.37 8.55
CA VAL A 194 -11.89 -12.47 7.56
C VAL A 194 -13.23 -13.04 7.12
N SER A 195 -14.26 -12.20 7.01
CA SER A 195 -15.47 -12.50 6.22
C SER A 195 -15.81 -11.31 5.35
N ALA A 196 -16.24 -11.54 4.10
CA ALA A 196 -16.46 -10.47 3.16
C ALA A 196 -17.64 -10.74 2.22
N GLN A 197 -18.30 -9.65 1.83
CA GLN A 197 -19.21 -9.57 0.69
C GLN A 197 -18.62 -8.61 -0.32
N MET A 198 -18.55 -8.98 -1.59
CA MET A 198 -18.03 -8.13 -2.65
C MET A 198 -18.67 -8.48 -3.99
N GLY A 199 -18.56 -7.60 -4.95
CA GLY A 199 -19.08 -7.83 -6.28
C GLY A 199 -19.00 -6.59 -7.17
N GLN A 200 -19.72 -6.66 -8.28
CA GLN A 200 -19.96 -5.56 -9.22
C GLN A 200 -21.39 -5.10 -9.02
N ILE A 201 -21.59 -3.93 -8.43
CA ILE A 201 -22.92 -3.37 -8.14
C ILE A 201 -23.16 -2.02 -8.80
N SER A 202 -22.11 -1.38 -9.29
CA SER A 202 -22.20 -0.10 -10.00
C SER A 202 -22.38 -0.31 -11.51
N PRO A 203 -22.73 0.76 -12.25
CA PRO A 203 -22.79 0.72 -13.72
C PRO A 203 -21.40 0.79 -14.38
N LEU A 204 -20.30 0.71 -13.63
CA LEU A 204 -18.95 0.67 -14.19
C LEU A 204 -18.74 -0.67 -14.91
N GLU A 205 -18.23 -0.61 -16.13
CA GLU A 205 -17.95 -1.81 -16.95
C GLU A 205 -16.55 -2.34 -16.59
N LEU A 206 -16.46 -3.15 -15.52
CA LEU A 206 -15.21 -3.70 -15.01
C LEU A 206 -15.16 -5.21 -15.14
N SER A 207 -13.96 -5.80 -15.15
CA SER A 207 -13.75 -7.26 -15.07
C SER A 207 -13.42 -7.74 -13.65
N VAL A 208 -13.54 -6.85 -12.66
CA VAL A 208 -13.17 -7.03 -11.25
C VAL A 208 -14.30 -6.52 -10.36
N GLU A 209 -14.24 -6.80 -9.08
CA GLU A 209 -15.16 -6.23 -8.09
C GLU A 209 -14.96 -4.71 -7.97
N ASP A 210 -16.06 -3.98 -7.84
CA ASP A 210 -16.09 -2.52 -7.66
C ASP A 210 -16.52 -2.11 -6.25
N TYR A 211 -16.88 -3.09 -5.42
CA TYR A 211 -17.28 -2.88 -4.03
C TYR A 211 -16.87 -4.08 -3.17
N ALA A 212 -16.54 -3.80 -1.90
CA ALA A 212 -16.29 -4.81 -0.88
C ALA A 212 -16.64 -4.32 0.53
N GLU A 213 -17.36 -5.18 1.28
CA GLU A 213 -17.58 -5.09 2.73
C GLU A 213 -16.80 -6.21 3.40
N ILE A 214 -15.81 -5.85 4.22
CA ILE A 214 -14.87 -6.81 4.80
C ILE A 214 -14.92 -6.69 6.33
N ASN A 215 -15.20 -7.79 7.03
CA ASN A 215 -15.11 -7.87 8.49
C ASN A 215 -13.85 -8.62 8.88
N LEU A 216 -13.13 -8.06 9.86
CA LEU A 216 -11.88 -8.57 10.39
C LEU A 216 -12.05 -8.96 11.86
N GLY A 217 -11.54 -10.12 12.24
CA GLY A 217 -11.32 -10.46 13.66
C GLY A 217 -9.84 -10.36 13.95
N PHE A 218 -9.47 -9.68 15.04
CA PHE A 218 -8.07 -9.51 15.45
C PHE A 218 -7.72 -10.49 16.59
N HIS A 219 -6.46 -10.90 16.65
CA HIS A 219 -5.97 -11.79 17.74
C HIS A 219 -6.22 -11.19 19.13
N GLY A 220 -6.18 -9.87 19.26
CA GLY A 220 -6.50 -9.15 20.51
C GLY A 220 -7.99 -9.11 20.87
N GLY A 221 -8.88 -9.70 20.05
CA GLY A 221 -10.32 -9.71 20.26
C GLY A 221 -11.07 -8.49 19.69
N ALA A 222 -10.36 -7.50 19.14
CA ALA A 222 -10.99 -6.37 18.47
C ALA A 222 -11.72 -6.83 17.18
N ALA A 223 -12.77 -6.08 16.80
CA ALA A 223 -13.47 -6.26 15.53
C ALA A 223 -13.09 -5.15 14.55
N GLY A 224 -12.90 -5.49 13.28
CA GLY A 224 -12.66 -4.53 12.21
C GLY A 224 -13.74 -4.59 11.14
N HIS A 225 -13.99 -3.45 10.51
CA HIS A 225 -14.84 -3.35 9.34
C HIS A 225 -14.18 -2.45 8.31
N VAL A 226 -14.20 -2.87 7.04
CA VAL A 226 -13.62 -2.11 5.92
C VAL A 226 -14.64 -2.06 4.79
N HIS A 227 -15.01 -0.85 4.39
CA HIS A 227 -15.77 -0.58 3.17
C HIS A 227 -14.82 -0.07 2.09
N LEU A 228 -14.89 -0.64 0.88
CA LEU A 228 -14.14 -0.20 -0.29
C LEU A 228 -15.05 -0.11 -1.49
N ASP A 229 -14.96 0.99 -2.26
CA ASP A 229 -15.69 1.10 -3.52
C ASP A 229 -15.00 1.97 -4.59
N TYR A 230 -15.41 1.77 -5.85
CA TYR A 230 -14.96 2.52 -7.03
C TYR A 230 -15.98 3.53 -7.56
N PHE A 231 -17.08 3.77 -6.85
CA PHE A 231 -18.21 4.54 -7.38
C PHE A 231 -18.63 5.73 -6.50
N GLU A 232 -18.02 5.92 -5.35
CA GLU A 232 -18.38 7.00 -4.42
C GLU A 232 -18.01 8.39 -4.95
N ARG A 233 -18.96 9.31 -4.88
CA ARG A 233 -18.80 10.74 -5.17
C ARG A 233 -19.59 11.60 -4.20
N PRO A 234 -18.96 12.57 -3.50
CA PRO A 234 -17.52 12.84 -3.50
C PRO A 234 -16.70 11.72 -2.85
N ALA A 235 -15.41 11.61 -3.21
CA ALA A 235 -14.52 10.62 -2.62
C ALA A 235 -14.45 10.76 -1.09
N ALA A 236 -14.52 9.64 -0.39
CA ALA A 236 -14.40 9.58 1.07
C ALA A 236 -13.34 8.57 1.49
N HIS A 237 -12.51 8.96 2.45
CA HIS A 237 -11.55 8.05 3.07
C HIS A 237 -11.37 8.48 4.53
N TRP A 238 -11.77 7.60 5.46
CA TRP A 238 -11.71 7.87 6.89
C TRP A 238 -11.49 6.59 7.70
N LEU A 239 -11.08 6.77 8.95
CA LEU A 239 -10.86 5.73 9.95
C LEU A 239 -11.48 6.14 11.26
N GLU A 240 -12.23 5.23 11.91
CA GLU A 240 -12.69 5.36 13.29
C GLU A 240 -12.15 4.21 14.13
N ILE A 241 -11.76 4.52 15.37
CA ILE A 241 -11.31 3.55 16.35
C ILE A 241 -12.05 3.81 17.66
N ILE A 242 -12.76 2.79 18.17
CA ILE A 242 -13.32 2.76 19.50
C ILE A 242 -12.36 1.94 20.36
N ALA A 243 -11.86 2.54 21.44
CA ALA A 243 -11.01 1.86 22.41
C ALA A 243 -11.61 1.94 23.81
N THR A 244 -11.10 1.16 24.76
CA THR A 244 -11.66 1.08 26.13
C THR A 244 -11.68 2.42 26.85
N ASN A 245 -10.72 3.30 26.57
CA ASN A 245 -10.55 4.61 27.23
C ASN A 245 -10.58 5.79 26.24
N GLY A 246 -11.00 5.58 24.98
CA GLY A 246 -11.03 6.68 24.04
C GLY A 246 -11.68 6.35 22.69
N PHE A 247 -11.72 7.37 21.85
CA PHE A 247 -12.22 7.29 20.48
C PHE A 247 -11.31 8.11 19.57
N VAL A 248 -11.13 7.65 18.35
CA VAL A 248 -10.38 8.36 17.30
C VAL A 248 -11.22 8.40 16.03
N ARG A 249 -11.27 9.56 15.38
CA ARG A 249 -11.77 9.72 14.01
C ARG A 249 -10.74 10.46 13.18
N TRP A 250 -10.18 9.81 12.18
CA TRP A 250 -9.28 10.41 11.19
C TRP A 250 -9.98 10.56 9.85
N VAL A 251 -9.76 11.69 9.16
CA VAL A 251 -10.33 11.97 7.83
C VAL A 251 -9.21 12.36 6.87
N ASN A 252 -9.03 11.60 5.79
CA ASN A 252 -7.95 11.81 4.82
C ASN A 252 -8.03 13.18 4.12
N ALA A 253 -9.23 13.68 3.81
CA ALA A 253 -9.40 14.96 3.11
C ALA A 253 -8.83 16.16 3.89
N SER A 254 -8.90 16.15 5.22
CA SER A 254 -8.25 17.14 6.08
C SER A 254 -6.86 16.72 6.54
N GLY A 255 -6.52 15.43 6.45
CA GLY A 255 -5.35 14.82 7.05
C GLY A 255 -5.38 14.77 8.58
N SER A 256 -6.42 15.32 9.22
CA SER A 256 -6.52 15.51 10.67
C SER A 256 -7.26 14.38 11.35
N ALA A 257 -7.08 14.25 12.67
CA ALA A 257 -7.90 13.38 13.51
C ALA A 257 -8.47 14.13 14.71
N GLU A 258 -9.62 13.67 15.18
CA GLU A 258 -10.19 14.00 16.47
C GLU A 258 -10.03 12.83 17.42
N VAL A 259 -9.52 13.09 18.61
CA VAL A 259 -9.27 12.08 19.64
C VAL A 259 -10.03 12.49 20.90
N TYR A 260 -10.88 11.59 21.40
CA TYR A 260 -11.52 11.74 22.70
C TYR A 260 -10.84 10.82 23.70
N THR A 261 -10.50 11.33 24.88
CA THR A 261 -9.90 10.56 25.98
C THR A 261 -10.83 10.58 27.20
N VAL A 262 -11.19 9.41 27.70
CA VAL A 262 -12.15 9.26 28.81
C VAL A 262 -11.58 9.86 30.11
N SER A 263 -10.30 9.66 30.40
CA SER A 263 -9.66 10.12 31.65
C SER A 263 -9.68 11.65 31.81
N THR A 264 -9.61 12.39 30.69
CA THR A 264 -9.64 13.86 30.68
C THR A 264 -11.02 14.41 30.34
N ASN A 265 -11.94 13.55 29.88
CA ASN A 265 -13.28 13.91 29.36
C ASN A 265 -13.21 15.04 28.34
N SER A 266 -12.24 14.96 27.42
CA SER A 266 -11.96 16.04 26.47
C SER A 266 -11.62 15.52 25.07
N TRP A 267 -11.86 16.37 24.08
CA TRP A 267 -11.46 16.17 22.70
C TRP A 267 -10.14 16.90 22.44
N GLN A 268 -9.26 16.24 21.71
CA GLN A 268 -8.05 16.80 21.14
C GLN A 268 -8.09 16.66 19.62
N ARG A 269 -7.62 17.68 18.91
CA ARG A 269 -7.42 17.61 17.47
C ARG A 269 -5.94 17.34 17.18
N LEU A 270 -5.67 16.39 16.31
CA LEU A 270 -4.36 16.12 15.74
C LEU A 270 -4.36 16.63 14.30
N ASP A 271 -3.51 17.60 14.00
CA ASP A 271 -3.35 18.16 12.67
C ASP A 271 -2.01 17.73 12.05
N PRO A 272 -1.96 17.51 10.73
CA PRO A 272 -0.69 17.34 10.05
C PRO A 272 0.12 18.65 10.11
N PRO A 273 1.45 18.60 9.87
CA PRO A 273 2.26 19.81 9.77
C PRO A 273 1.71 20.82 8.75
N ALA A 274 1.89 22.10 9.00
CA ALA A 274 1.46 23.15 8.08
C ALA A 274 2.05 22.95 6.69
N GLY A 275 1.23 23.04 5.64
CA GLY A 275 1.64 22.78 4.25
C GLY A 275 1.78 21.29 3.91
N PHE A 276 1.25 20.39 4.72
CA PHE A 276 1.26 18.97 4.41
C PHE A 276 0.47 18.66 3.14
N GLU A 277 1.11 18.03 2.18
CA GLU A 277 0.52 17.57 0.94
C GLU A 277 0.66 16.06 0.79
N ARG A 278 -0.21 15.44 0.00
CA ARG A 278 -0.21 13.99 -0.23
C ARG A 278 1.18 13.43 -0.61
N ASN A 279 1.97 14.18 -1.41
CA ASN A 279 3.30 13.72 -1.82
C ASN A 279 4.30 13.64 -0.66
N ALA A 280 4.06 14.35 0.44
CA ALA A 280 4.94 14.30 1.61
C ALA A 280 5.05 12.88 2.20
N MET A 281 3.97 12.09 2.18
CA MET A 281 3.99 10.68 2.59
C MET A 281 4.91 9.84 1.71
N PHE A 282 4.78 9.96 0.39
CA PHE A 282 5.63 9.22 -0.56
C PHE A 282 7.10 9.65 -0.52
N LEU A 283 7.35 10.94 -0.26
CA LEU A 283 8.71 11.45 -0.07
C LEU A 283 9.32 10.90 1.22
N ALA A 284 8.56 10.89 2.33
CA ALA A 284 8.98 10.32 3.61
C ALA A 284 9.25 8.81 3.49
N GLU A 285 8.37 8.08 2.81
CA GLU A 285 8.53 6.65 2.52
C GLU A 285 9.78 6.36 1.70
N MET A 286 10.01 7.13 0.62
CA MET A 286 11.21 6.97 -0.21
C MET A 286 12.49 7.37 0.55
N ALA A 287 12.45 8.43 1.35
CA ALA A 287 13.56 8.81 2.22
C ALA A 287 13.88 7.70 3.25
N HIS A 288 12.85 7.11 3.83
CA HIS A 288 12.97 5.95 4.71
C HIS A 288 13.62 4.76 3.96
N PHE A 289 13.13 4.41 2.75
CA PHE A 289 13.73 3.34 1.96
C PHE A 289 15.22 3.55 1.67
N VAL A 290 15.62 4.78 1.34
CA VAL A 290 17.05 5.12 1.14
C VAL A 290 17.87 4.86 2.42
N ARG A 291 17.37 5.27 3.60
CA ARG A 291 18.05 5.02 4.90
C ARG A 291 18.09 3.53 5.26
N VAL A 292 17.01 2.80 4.98
CA VAL A 292 16.94 1.32 5.14
C VAL A 292 18.00 0.63 4.26
N CYS A 293 18.16 1.05 3.00
CA CYS A 293 19.19 0.52 2.11
C CYS A 293 20.62 0.82 2.61
N GLN A 294 20.80 1.93 3.33
CA GLN A 294 22.07 2.33 3.95
C GLN A 294 22.34 1.62 5.28
N GLY A 295 21.38 0.82 5.77
CA GLY A 295 21.48 0.13 7.08
C GLY A 295 21.33 1.06 8.29
N LEU A 296 20.78 2.27 8.11
CA LEU A 296 20.62 3.27 9.17
C LEU A 296 19.39 3.03 10.03
N GLU A 297 18.40 2.35 9.51
CA GLU A 297 17.16 2.02 10.21
C GLU A 297 16.53 0.73 9.66
N PRO A 298 15.71 0.00 10.44
CA PRO A 298 14.98 -1.15 9.96
C PRO A 298 13.82 -0.73 9.04
N SER A 299 13.33 -1.63 8.19
CA SER A 299 12.19 -1.37 7.34
C SER A 299 10.91 -1.14 8.14
N GLY A 300 10.21 -0.04 7.90
CA GLY A 300 8.95 0.33 8.54
C GLY A 300 7.72 -0.41 7.98
N CYS A 301 7.88 -1.07 6.83
CA CYS A 301 6.90 -1.97 6.24
C CYS A 301 7.63 -3.13 5.56
N THR A 302 7.76 -4.23 6.25
CA THR A 302 8.54 -5.40 5.83
C THR A 302 7.85 -6.19 4.71
N LEU A 303 8.55 -7.16 4.12
CA LEU A 303 7.93 -8.14 3.22
C LEU A 303 6.79 -8.89 3.92
N GLU A 304 6.97 -9.26 5.19
CA GLU A 304 5.94 -9.97 5.96
C GLU A 304 4.70 -9.11 6.17
N ASP A 305 4.87 -7.82 6.44
CA ASP A 305 3.73 -6.88 6.50
C ASP A 305 2.93 -6.87 5.19
N GLY A 306 3.63 -6.79 4.06
CA GLY A 306 2.99 -6.83 2.74
C GLY A 306 2.29 -8.15 2.44
N ILE A 307 2.90 -9.28 2.86
CA ILE A 307 2.30 -10.60 2.70
C ILE A 307 1.05 -10.73 3.57
N ARG A 308 1.09 -10.30 4.84
CA ARG A 308 -0.07 -10.33 5.73
C ARG A 308 -1.24 -9.49 5.20
N ALA A 309 -0.98 -8.30 4.68
CA ALA A 309 -2.01 -7.49 4.04
C ALA A 309 -2.61 -8.17 2.79
N LEU A 310 -1.77 -8.84 2.00
CA LEU A 310 -2.21 -9.64 0.85
C LEU A 310 -3.04 -10.87 1.29
N GLU A 311 -2.64 -11.58 2.34
CA GLU A 311 -3.38 -12.72 2.89
C GLU A 311 -4.80 -12.31 3.32
N ILE A 312 -4.95 -11.13 3.96
CA ILE A 312 -6.25 -10.56 4.32
C ILE A 312 -7.08 -10.31 3.06
N ALA A 313 -6.51 -9.69 2.02
CA ALA A 313 -7.19 -9.42 0.76
C ALA A 313 -7.66 -10.71 0.07
N LEU A 314 -6.78 -11.71 -0.02
CA LEU A 314 -7.11 -13.01 -0.63
C LEU A 314 -8.15 -13.79 0.19
N ALA A 315 -8.10 -13.71 1.52
CA ALA A 315 -9.12 -14.30 2.38
C ALA A 315 -10.48 -13.62 2.22
N ALA A 316 -10.51 -12.31 1.94
CA ALA A 316 -11.74 -11.61 1.62
C ALA A 316 -12.37 -12.13 0.32
N HIS A 317 -11.59 -12.31 -0.75
CA HIS A 317 -12.05 -12.94 -1.99
C HIS A 317 -12.55 -14.36 -1.73
N GLN A 318 -11.76 -15.19 -1.03
CA GLN A 318 -12.15 -16.55 -0.69
C GLN A 318 -13.45 -16.60 0.12
N SER A 319 -13.65 -15.66 1.05
CA SER A 319 -14.88 -15.57 1.85
C SER A 319 -16.09 -15.27 0.98
N ALA A 320 -15.99 -14.29 0.07
CA ALA A 320 -17.05 -13.92 -0.84
C ALA A 320 -17.45 -15.09 -1.76
N ASP A 321 -16.48 -15.81 -2.33
CA ASP A 321 -16.70 -17.01 -3.15
C ASP A 321 -17.38 -18.15 -2.37
N GLN A 322 -17.24 -18.17 -1.04
CA GLN A 322 -17.84 -19.15 -0.13
C GLN A 322 -19.06 -18.62 0.61
N ALA A 323 -19.87 -17.76 -0.03
CA ALA A 323 -21.09 -17.17 0.53
C ALA A 323 -20.86 -16.47 1.89
N CYS A 324 -19.83 -15.63 1.95
CA CYS A 324 -19.42 -14.83 3.11
C CYS A 324 -18.95 -15.68 4.31
N ARG A 325 -18.50 -16.89 4.07
CA ARG A 325 -17.95 -17.76 5.12
C ARG A 325 -16.72 -17.11 5.77
N ARG A 326 -16.64 -17.17 7.09
CA ARG A 326 -15.46 -16.71 7.85
C ARG A 326 -14.25 -17.60 7.53
N ILE A 327 -13.19 -16.98 7.02
CA ILE A 327 -11.89 -17.60 6.72
C ILE A 327 -10.95 -17.31 7.88
N LYS A 328 -10.29 -18.33 8.42
CA LYS A 328 -9.23 -18.14 9.41
C LYS A 328 -7.89 -17.93 8.71
N LEU A 329 -7.12 -16.98 9.19
CA LEU A 329 -5.72 -16.78 8.81
C LEU A 329 -4.80 -17.58 9.75
N ALA A 330 -3.63 -17.97 9.24
CA ALA A 330 -2.65 -18.78 9.97
C ALA A 330 -1.72 -17.90 10.85
#